data_4ae6a6904943bcd6f6a71657d13c78dd
#
_entry.id   4ae6a6904943bcd6f6a71657d13c78dd
#
_cell.length_a   1.000
_cell.length_b   1.000
_cell.length_c   1.000
_cell.angle_alpha   90.00
_cell.angle_beta   90.00
_cell.angle_gamma   90.00
#
_symmetry.space_group_name_H-M   'P 1'
#
loop_
_entity.id
_entity.type
_entity.pdbx_description
1 polymer ?
#
loop_
_entity_poly.entity_id
_entity_poly.type
_entity_poly.pdbx_seq_one_letter_code
_entity_poly.pdbx_strand_id
1 'polypeptide(L)'
;MTITEIDEKFMREALAEARAAAAVGEVPIGAVVVRDGEIVARAHNRRELDQDPSAHAEFAALCAAARSLGRWRLSGCTVYVTLEPCCMCAGLMVNARVGRCVYGASDAKAGALGSLYDLNADSRLNHRFSVTAGVLADECRELLSSYFGGLRAAGGADCGCGADLEAHAAHAAALAGAGEDAGAAVDFGPACRRPRRVLLAIDSFKGSVSSAQAEAAVAEGVRRVWPDAEVDTLPLADGGEGTLDAVAACGGEIVTCEVAGPLDKRASARMLVDVERESAVIEMAEAAGIGYSPCTELSALAATTYGVGELMLRAVRAGAKTIYIGLGGSATNDGGAGMLRALGARLVDECGCNIAPGLAGLEHVVSIDLAPALRALNGARVVVLSDVENPLVGRRGALAVFGGQKGLPTDDAEALHKCDSWMVGYGRFLLISCCHSSAHLRGKPEGYINKVSLHSTCVDSLRSS
;
A
#
# COMPACT_ATOMS: atom_id res chain seq x y z
N MET A 1 -24.35 -19.35 17.21
CA MET A 1 -24.03 -20.32 18.30
C MET A 1 -24.57 -19.78 19.60
N THR A 2 -25.03 -20.64 20.47
CA THR A 2 -25.55 -20.22 21.78
C THR A 2 -24.39 -19.87 22.70
N ILE A 3 -24.53 -18.78 23.47
CA ILE A 3 -23.57 -18.38 24.51
C ILE A 3 -23.62 -19.46 25.60
N THR A 4 -22.47 -19.88 26.09
CA THR A 4 -22.32 -20.91 27.12
C THR A 4 -21.69 -20.33 28.38
N GLU A 5 -21.88 -20.99 29.53
CA GLU A 5 -21.20 -20.63 30.80
C GLU A 5 -19.66 -20.63 30.65
N ILE A 6 -19.14 -21.49 29.76
CA ILE A 6 -17.70 -21.54 29.41
C ILE A 6 -17.28 -20.26 28.69
N ASP A 7 -18.11 -19.75 27.77
CA ASP A 7 -17.81 -18.51 27.05
C ASP A 7 -17.78 -17.32 28.02
N GLU A 8 -18.74 -17.24 28.93
CA GLU A 8 -18.74 -16.20 29.96
C GLU A 8 -17.52 -16.28 30.88
N LYS A 9 -17.12 -17.51 31.28
CA LYS A 9 -15.92 -17.71 32.12
C LYS A 9 -14.69 -17.08 31.45
N PHE A 10 -14.42 -17.42 30.19
CA PHE A 10 -13.23 -16.90 29.51
C PHE A 10 -13.36 -15.43 29.10
N MET A 11 -14.58 -14.94 28.89
CA MET A 11 -14.78 -13.49 28.66
C MET A 11 -14.49 -12.69 29.94
N ARG A 12 -14.80 -13.22 31.15
CA ARG A 12 -14.38 -12.57 32.40
C ARG A 12 -12.87 -12.51 32.58
N GLU A 13 -12.14 -13.51 32.08
CA GLU A 13 -10.65 -13.44 32.02
C GLU A 13 -10.16 -12.35 31.03
N ALA A 14 -10.82 -12.21 29.87
CA ALA A 14 -10.53 -11.12 28.94
C ALA A 14 -10.88 -9.75 29.54
N LEU A 15 -11.97 -9.64 30.30
CA LEU A 15 -12.33 -8.43 31.05
C LEU A 15 -11.32 -8.09 32.14
N ALA A 16 -10.69 -9.09 32.78
CA ALA A 16 -9.62 -8.85 33.74
C ALA A 16 -8.39 -8.22 33.07
N GLU A 17 -8.01 -8.69 31.88
CA GLU A 17 -6.96 -8.07 31.06
C GLU A 17 -7.36 -6.64 30.62
N ALA A 18 -8.61 -6.41 30.22
CA ALA A 18 -9.09 -5.07 29.87
C ALA A 18 -9.00 -4.08 31.05
N ARG A 19 -9.29 -4.53 32.28
CA ARG A 19 -9.10 -3.72 33.49
C ARG A 19 -7.62 -3.43 33.76
N ALA A 20 -6.72 -4.37 33.46
CA ALA A 20 -5.30 -4.18 33.56
C ALA A 20 -4.81 -3.09 32.56
N ALA A 21 -5.35 -3.09 31.32
CA ALA A 21 -5.11 -2.00 30.37
C ALA A 21 -5.54 -0.63 30.92
N ALA A 22 -6.77 -0.53 31.46
CA ALA A 22 -7.27 0.70 32.05
C ALA A 22 -6.39 1.22 33.21
N ALA A 23 -5.87 0.31 34.03
CA ALA A 23 -5.04 0.65 35.18
C ALA A 23 -3.69 1.32 34.77
N VAL A 24 -3.23 1.08 33.54
CA VAL A 24 -2.00 1.69 33.00
C VAL A 24 -2.30 2.80 31.99
N GLY A 25 -3.54 3.27 31.90
CA GLY A 25 -3.92 4.38 31.02
C GLY A 25 -4.23 4.00 29.56
N GLU A 26 -4.28 2.72 29.26
CA GLU A 26 -4.63 2.21 27.93
C GLU A 26 -6.13 2.02 27.73
N VAL A 27 -6.58 2.05 26.48
CA VAL A 27 -7.96 1.70 26.13
C VAL A 27 -8.26 0.30 26.66
N PRO A 28 -9.34 0.10 27.46
CA PRO A 28 -9.60 -1.14 28.17
C PRO A 28 -10.10 -2.27 27.27
N ILE A 29 -9.19 -2.84 26.51
CA ILE A 29 -9.40 -4.01 25.66
C ILE A 29 -8.47 -5.12 26.13
N GLY A 30 -9.05 -6.29 26.38
CA GLY A 30 -8.31 -7.47 26.80
C GLY A 30 -8.69 -8.69 25.98
N ALA A 31 -7.74 -9.60 25.80
CA ALA A 31 -7.92 -10.83 25.05
C ALA A 31 -7.25 -12.02 25.71
N VAL A 32 -7.88 -13.19 25.62
CA VAL A 32 -7.29 -14.48 26.00
C VAL A 32 -7.46 -15.49 24.88
N VAL A 33 -6.45 -16.32 24.69
CA VAL A 33 -6.48 -17.46 23.75
C VAL A 33 -6.60 -18.75 24.55
N VAL A 34 -7.61 -19.54 24.23
CA VAL A 34 -7.96 -20.78 24.93
C VAL A 34 -7.78 -21.96 23.98
N ARG A 35 -7.20 -23.04 24.50
CA ARG A 35 -7.09 -24.33 23.82
C ARG A 35 -7.36 -25.45 24.80
N ASP A 36 -8.20 -26.42 24.41
CA ASP A 36 -8.54 -27.61 25.21
C ASP A 36 -9.03 -27.25 26.62
N GLY A 37 -9.74 -26.09 26.78
CA GLY A 37 -10.28 -25.59 28.04
C GLY A 37 -9.27 -24.84 28.92
N GLU A 38 -8.04 -24.63 28.47
CA GLU A 38 -6.98 -23.90 29.19
C GLU A 38 -6.57 -22.62 28.47
N ILE A 39 -6.26 -21.57 29.23
CA ILE A 39 -5.73 -20.31 28.70
C ILE A 39 -4.26 -20.52 28.37
N VAL A 40 -3.92 -20.44 27.08
CA VAL A 40 -2.53 -20.59 26.59
C VAL A 40 -1.81 -19.25 26.42
N ALA A 41 -2.56 -18.15 26.33
CA ALA A 41 -2.02 -16.79 26.29
C ALA A 41 -3.08 -15.78 26.73
N ARG A 42 -2.62 -14.65 27.25
CA ARG A 42 -3.44 -13.48 27.59
C ARG A 42 -2.68 -12.20 27.25
N ALA A 43 -3.39 -11.16 26.91
CA ALA A 43 -2.82 -9.83 26.65
C ALA A 43 -3.92 -8.77 26.76
N HIS A 44 -3.48 -7.53 26.90
CA HIS A 44 -4.33 -6.34 26.84
C HIS A 44 -3.73 -5.31 25.90
N ASN A 45 -4.51 -4.30 25.56
CA ASN A 45 -4.06 -3.21 24.69
C ASN A 45 -2.89 -2.46 25.32
N ARG A 46 -1.87 -2.14 24.50
CA ARG A 46 -0.67 -1.42 24.89
C ARG A 46 -0.22 -0.42 23.84
N ARG A 47 -1.15 -0.04 22.94
CA ARG A 47 -0.84 0.77 21.77
C ARG A 47 -0.16 2.10 22.10
N GLU A 48 -0.67 2.80 23.10
CA GLU A 48 -0.12 4.08 23.51
C GLU A 48 1.17 3.91 24.34
N LEU A 49 1.23 2.90 25.20
CA LEU A 49 2.42 2.63 26.02
C LEU A 49 3.62 2.18 25.18
N ASP A 50 3.39 1.28 24.25
CA ASP A 50 4.45 0.69 23.42
C ASP A 50 4.71 1.51 22.16
N GLN A 51 3.88 2.56 21.87
CA GLN A 51 3.89 3.34 20.63
C GLN A 51 3.89 2.42 19.39
N ASP A 52 3.12 1.33 19.47
CA ASP A 52 3.03 0.30 18.45
C ASP A 52 1.57 0.16 17.98
N PRO A 53 1.24 0.51 16.72
CA PRO A 53 -0.11 0.39 16.19
C PRO A 53 -0.61 -1.07 16.13
N SER A 54 0.27 -2.06 16.23
CA SER A 54 -0.09 -3.47 16.26
C SER A 54 -0.31 -4.02 17.67
N ALA A 55 0.00 -3.28 18.73
CA ALA A 55 -0.10 -3.71 20.13
C ALA A 55 -1.55 -3.76 20.64
N HIS A 56 -2.45 -4.29 19.80
CA HIS A 56 -3.81 -4.64 20.18
C HIS A 56 -3.84 -5.92 21.03
N ALA A 57 -4.79 -6.03 21.94
CA ALA A 57 -4.93 -7.18 22.85
C ALA A 57 -4.94 -8.51 22.12
N GLU A 58 -5.74 -8.63 21.05
CA GLU A 58 -5.89 -9.84 20.26
C GLU A 58 -4.59 -10.20 19.52
N PHE A 59 -3.95 -9.18 18.93
CA PHE A 59 -2.70 -9.36 18.19
C PHE A 59 -1.60 -9.91 19.10
N ALA A 60 -1.41 -9.28 20.25
CA ALA A 60 -0.43 -9.69 21.25
C ALA A 60 -0.73 -11.08 21.80
N ALA A 61 -2.01 -11.38 22.13
CA ALA A 61 -2.43 -12.68 22.65
C ALA A 61 -2.21 -13.81 21.62
N LEU A 62 -2.54 -13.59 20.34
CA LEU A 62 -2.33 -14.56 19.26
C LEU A 62 -0.85 -14.85 19.03
N CYS A 63 -0.01 -13.80 19.00
CA CYS A 63 1.43 -13.97 18.87
C CYS A 63 2.03 -14.72 20.08
N ALA A 64 1.59 -14.41 21.29
CA ALA A 64 2.00 -15.12 22.50
C ALA A 64 1.58 -16.59 22.49
N ALA A 65 0.33 -16.89 22.08
CA ALA A 65 -0.17 -18.24 21.94
C ALA A 65 0.63 -19.05 20.91
N ALA A 66 0.96 -18.45 19.76
CA ALA A 66 1.77 -19.11 18.74
C ALA A 66 3.17 -19.50 19.26
N ARG A 67 3.80 -18.60 20.01
CA ARG A 67 5.10 -18.86 20.67
C ARG A 67 4.99 -19.93 21.73
N SER A 68 3.99 -19.85 22.61
CA SER A 68 3.76 -20.84 23.69
C SER A 68 3.50 -22.24 23.15
N LEU A 69 2.75 -22.35 22.05
CA LEU A 69 2.42 -23.63 21.42
C LEU A 69 3.49 -24.11 20.42
N GLY A 70 4.55 -23.32 20.16
CA GLY A 70 5.63 -23.66 19.23
C GLY A 70 5.16 -23.81 17.78
N ARG A 71 4.04 -23.16 17.40
CA ARG A 71 3.45 -23.25 16.07
C ARG A 71 2.61 -22.03 15.72
N TRP A 72 2.69 -21.56 14.47
CA TRP A 72 1.93 -20.41 14.00
C TRP A 72 0.45 -20.74 13.71
N ARG A 73 0.12 -22.02 13.41
CA ARG A 73 -1.27 -22.45 13.21
C ARG A 73 -1.96 -22.66 14.55
N LEU A 74 -2.97 -21.85 14.82
CA LEU A 74 -3.76 -21.89 16.05
C LEU A 74 -5.11 -22.62 15.85
N SER A 75 -5.11 -23.62 14.97
CA SER A 75 -6.28 -24.50 14.77
C SER A 75 -6.66 -25.17 16.09
N GLY A 76 -7.94 -25.14 16.43
CA GLY A 76 -8.45 -25.63 17.72
C GLY A 76 -8.32 -24.62 18.86
N CYS A 77 -7.78 -23.42 18.63
CA CYS A 77 -7.81 -22.34 19.61
C CYS A 77 -9.08 -21.49 19.45
N THR A 78 -9.61 -20.99 20.57
CA THR A 78 -10.66 -19.98 20.63
C THR A 78 -10.07 -18.70 21.21
N VAL A 79 -10.33 -17.57 20.55
CA VAL A 79 -9.95 -16.24 21.02
C VAL A 79 -11.16 -15.61 21.70
N TYR A 80 -11.00 -15.10 22.91
CA TYR A 80 -11.98 -14.28 23.61
C TYR A 80 -11.45 -12.87 23.71
N VAL A 81 -12.24 -11.87 23.37
CA VAL A 81 -11.86 -10.47 23.37
C VAL A 81 -13.03 -9.58 23.76
N THR A 82 -12.77 -8.53 24.52
CA THR A 82 -13.82 -7.67 25.09
C THR A 82 -14.47 -6.74 24.05
N LEU A 83 -13.80 -6.43 22.94
CA LEU A 83 -14.30 -5.61 21.83
C LEU A 83 -14.20 -6.39 20.53
N GLU A 84 -15.11 -6.17 19.59
CA GLU A 84 -15.05 -6.76 18.25
C GLU A 84 -13.72 -6.47 17.55
N PRO A 85 -13.02 -7.49 17.04
CA PRO A 85 -11.72 -7.32 16.37
C PRO A 85 -11.81 -6.43 15.13
N CYS A 86 -10.83 -5.55 14.97
CA CYS A 86 -10.65 -4.74 13.76
C CYS A 86 -10.09 -5.58 12.60
N CYS A 87 -10.00 -5.00 11.39
CA CYS A 87 -9.49 -5.69 10.19
C CYS A 87 -8.10 -6.30 10.38
N MET A 88 -7.19 -5.64 11.09
CA MET A 88 -5.84 -6.15 11.37
C MET A 88 -5.89 -7.43 12.21
N CYS A 89 -6.64 -7.42 13.32
CA CYS A 89 -6.75 -8.54 14.23
C CYS A 89 -7.55 -9.71 13.62
N ALA A 90 -8.65 -9.42 12.92
CA ALA A 90 -9.43 -10.42 12.20
C ALA A 90 -8.59 -11.06 11.07
N GLY A 91 -7.80 -10.26 10.33
CA GLY A 91 -6.85 -10.75 9.32
C GLY A 91 -5.77 -11.66 9.91
N LEU A 92 -5.24 -11.32 11.11
CA LEU A 92 -4.31 -12.21 11.82
C LEU A 92 -4.96 -13.52 12.23
N MET A 93 -6.24 -13.52 12.67
CA MET A 93 -7.00 -14.73 13.00
C MET A 93 -7.16 -15.65 11.77
N VAL A 94 -7.44 -15.08 10.61
CA VAL A 94 -7.45 -15.81 9.33
C VAL A 94 -6.08 -16.43 9.03
N ASN A 95 -5.01 -15.63 9.13
CA ASN A 95 -3.65 -16.10 8.87
C ASN A 95 -3.22 -17.18 9.85
N ALA A 96 -3.52 -17.02 11.13
CA ALA A 96 -3.19 -17.97 12.19
C ALA A 96 -4.08 -19.23 12.19
N ARG A 97 -5.09 -19.31 11.34
CA ARG A 97 -6.04 -20.45 11.28
C ARG A 97 -6.76 -20.69 12.61
N VAL A 98 -7.23 -19.62 13.26
CA VAL A 98 -8.00 -19.70 14.50
C VAL A 98 -9.29 -20.51 14.28
N GLY A 99 -9.70 -21.31 15.24
CA GLY A 99 -10.93 -22.12 15.14
C GLY A 99 -12.20 -21.33 15.42
N ARG A 100 -12.15 -20.41 16.40
CA ARG A 100 -13.30 -19.61 16.84
C ARG A 100 -12.86 -18.27 17.44
N CYS A 101 -13.64 -17.22 17.22
CA CYS A 101 -13.56 -15.96 17.95
C CYS A 101 -14.85 -15.71 18.74
N VAL A 102 -14.72 -15.26 19.98
CA VAL A 102 -15.83 -14.86 20.87
C VAL A 102 -15.54 -13.43 21.29
N TYR A 103 -16.47 -12.51 21.02
CA TYR A 103 -16.29 -11.12 21.44
C TYR A 103 -17.46 -10.58 22.27
N GLY A 104 -17.15 -9.57 23.10
CA GLY A 104 -18.11 -8.90 23.96
C GLY A 104 -18.90 -7.82 23.23
N ALA A 105 -18.42 -6.58 23.26
CA ALA A 105 -19.05 -5.44 22.63
C ALA A 105 -18.78 -5.39 21.12
N SER A 106 -19.77 -5.00 20.33
CA SER A 106 -19.60 -4.73 18.90
C SER A 106 -18.92 -3.37 18.68
N ASP A 107 -18.14 -3.23 17.60
CA ASP A 107 -17.49 -1.98 17.21
C ASP A 107 -18.02 -1.49 15.86
N ALA A 108 -18.93 -0.51 15.88
CA ALA A 108 -19.51 0.08 14.68
C ALA A 108 -18.51 0.91 13.85
N LYS A 109 -17.31 1.23 14.37
CA LYS A 109 -16.32 2.06 13.71
C LYS A 109 -15.18 1.28 13.04
N ALA A 110 -14.81 0.13 13.60
CA ALA A 110 -13.67 -0.66 13.14
C ALA A 110 -13.90 -2.17 13.13
N GLY A 111 -15.06 -2.66 13.58
CA GLY A 111 -15.36 -4.08 13.71
C GLY A 111 -15.37 -4.83 12.38
N ALA A 112 -14.67 -5.96 12.34
CA ALA A 112 -14.46 -6.72 11.11
C ALA A 112 -15.00 -8.17 11.18
N LEU A 113 -15.86 -8.46 12.15
CA LEU A 113 -16.50 -9.77 12.35
C LEU A 113 -18.03 -9.69 12.39
N GLY A 114 -18.61 -8.72 11.69
CA GLY A 114 -20.06 -8.55 11.53
C GLY A 114 -20.56 -7.11 11.58
N SER A 115 -19.78 -6.12 12.09
CA SER A 115 -20.21 -4.72 12.17
C SER A 115 -19.96 -3.96 10.87
N LEU A 116 -18.72 -3.72 10.44
CA LEU A 116 -18.37 -3.08 9.16
C LEU A 116 -18.01 -4.10 8.09
N TYR A 117 -17.27 -5.13 8.47
CA TYR A 117 -16.82 -6.20 7.60
C TYR A 117 -17.13 -7.55 8.21
N ASP A 118 -17.10 -8.61 7.40
CA ASP A 118 -17.34 -10.00 7.82
C ASP A 118 -16.20 -10.90 7.32
N LEU A 119 -14.97 -10.62 7.77
CA LEU A 119 -13.77 -11.29 7.30
C LEU A 119 -13.72 -12.78 7.65
N ASN A 120 -14.37 -13.20 8.75
CA ASN A 120 -14.41 -14.62 9.16
C ASN A 120 -15.22 -15.49 8.19
N ALA A 121 -16.19 -14.92 7.47
CA ALA A 121 -17.07 -15.63 6.54
C ALA A 121 -16.74 -15.40 5.06
N ASP A 122 -15.82 -14.50 4.72
CA ASP A 122 -15.48 -14.17 3.34
C ASP A 122 -14.92 -15.40 2.59
N SER A 123 -15.66 -15.82 1.56
CA SER A 123 -15.32 -17.01 0.76
C SER A 123 -14.04 -16.88 -0.08
N ARG A 124 -13.54 -15.67 -0.28
CA ARG A 124 -12.29 -15.39 -1.01
C ARG A 124 -11.06 -15.64 -0.16
N LEU A 125 -11.21 -15.60 1.17
CA LEU A 125 -10.12 -15.90 2.10
C LEU A 125 -9.87 -17.40 2.22
N ASN A 126 -8.64 -17.76 2.45
CA ASN A 126 -8.18 -19.14 2.50
C ASN A 126 -8.47 -19.86 3.83
N HIS A 127 -9.12 -19.19 4.79
CA HIS A 127 -9.56 -19.75 6.05
C HIS A 127 -10.79 -19.01 6.56
N ARG A 128 -11.71 -19.75 7.18
CA ARG A 128 -12.90 -19.25 7.86
C ARG A 128 -12.96 -19.82 9.26
N PHE A 129 -13.51 -19.04 10.18
CA PHE A 129 -13.67 -19.45 11.57
C PHE A 129 -15.04 -19.03 12.09
N SER A 130 -15.52 -19.71 13.12
CA SER A 130 -16.81 -19.39 13.73
C SER A 130 -16.70 -18.19 14.66
N VAL A 131 -17.76 -17.37 14.70
CA VAL A 131 -17.85 -16.19 15.56
C VAL A 131 -19.04 -16.33 16.49
N THR A 132 -18.87 -15.91 17.75
CA THR A 132 -19.94 -15.71 18.73
C THR A 132 -19.82 -14.31 19.29
N ALA A 133 -20.82 -13.50 19.04
CA ALA A 133 -20.88 -12.10 19.46
C ALA A 133 -21.70 -11.93 20.73
N GLY A 134 -21.47 -10.86 21.48
CA GLY A 134 -22.35 -10.40 22.56
C GLY A 134 -22.17 -11.08 23.90
N VAL A 135 -21.07 -11.78 24.13
CA VAL A 135 -20.81 -12.44 25.43
C VAL A 135 -20.38 -11.38 26.44
N LEU A 136 -21.16 -11.19 27.51
CA LEU A 136 -21.00 -10.13 28.51
C LEU A 136 -20.86 -8.72 27.85
N ALA A 137 -21.65 -8.49 26.80
CA ALA A 137 -21.54 -7.27 25.98
C ALA A 137 -21.75 -5.99 26.79
N ASP A 138 -22.66 -6.02 27.78
CA ASP A 138 -22.95 -4.84 28.60
C ASP A 138 -21.77 -4.51 29.52
N GLU A 139 -21.17 -5.52 30.17
CA GLU A 139 -19.99 -5.33 31.02
C GLU A 139 -18.80 -4.81 30.22
N CYS A 140 -18.59 -5.32 28.99
CA CYS A 140 -17.54 -4.86 28.08
C CYS A 140 -17.76 -3.41 27.64
N ARG A 141 -19.01 -3.06 27.29
CA ARG A 141 -19.39 -1.70 26.85
C ARG A 141 -19.29 -0.69 28.02
N GLU A 142 -19.70 -1.07 29.20
CA GLU A 142 -19.64 -0.23 30.39
C GLU A 142 -18.19 0.11 30.75
N LEU A 143 -17.30 -0.86 30.71
CA LEU A 143 -15.86 -0.64 30.96
C LEU A 143 -15.26 0.37 29.98
N LEU A 144 -15.53 0.24 28.67
CA LEU A 144 -15.11 1.19 27.65
C LEU A 144 -15.73 2.58 27.86
N SER A 145 -17.05 2.63 28.12
CA SER A 145 -17.77 3.89 28.31
C SER A 145 -17.29 4.67 29.53
N SER A 146 -17.01 3.98 30.63
CA SER A 146 -16.48 4.55 31.86
C SER A 146 -15.09 5.14 31.66
N TYR A 147 -14.21 4.45 30.92
CA TYR A 147 -12.89 4.93 30.58
C TYR A 147 -12.95 6.23 29.75
N PHE A 148 -13.70 6.24 28.65
CA PHE A 148 -13.84 7.44 27.82
C PHE A 148 -14.65 8.56 28.51
N GLY A 149 -15.58 8.20 29.42
CA GLY A 149 -16.29 9.15 30.27
C GLY A 149 -15.34 9.86 31.24
N GLY A 150 -14.43 9.12 31.85
CA GLY A 150 -13.37 9.65 32.73
C GLY A 150 -12.43 10.61 32.01
N LEU A 151 -12.00 10.25 30.79
CA LEU A 151 -11.16 11.11 29.96
C LEU A 151 -11.86 12.44 29.58
N ARG A 152 -13.16 12.39 29.24
CA ARG A 152 -13.96 13.61 28.96
C ARG A 152 -14.17 14.50 30.19
N ALA A 153 -14.29 13.90 31.36
CA ALA A 153 -14.44 14.65 32.62
C ALA A 153 -13.14 15.31 33.10
N ALA A 154 -12.00 14.71 32.75
CA ALA A 154 -10.68 15.23 33.08
C ALA A 154 -10.16 16.32 32.10
N GLY A 155 -10.69 16.37 30.85
CA GLY A 155 -10.37 17.33 29.83
C GLY A 155 -11.66 17.86 29.18
N GLY A 156 -12.17 19.01 29.68
CA GLY A 156 -13.31 19.67 29.03
C GLY A 156 -12.94 20.15 27.64
N ALA A 157 -13.51 19.57 26.61
CA ALA A 157 -13.89 20.01 25.29
C ALA A 157 -13.54 18.99 24.18
N ASP A 158 -14.57 18.60 23.47
CA ASP A 158 -14.64 18.20 22.04
C ASP A 158 -13.52 17.33 21.48
N CYS A 159 -13.76 16.03 21.38
CA CYS A 159 -12.88 15.12 20.64
C CYS A 159 -13.24 15.09 19.15
N GLY A 160 -12.79 16.14 18.45
CA GLY A 160 -12.42 16.07 17.04
C GLY A 160 -10.94 15.80 16.97
N CYS A 161 -10.51 14.87 16.14
CA CYS A 161 -9.14 14.43 15.90
C CYS A 161 -8.14 15.61 15.72
N GLY A 162 -7.67 16.23 16.77
CA GLY A 162 -6.79 17.41 16.69
C GLY A 162 -6.29 18.00 18.01
N ALA A 163 -6.64 17.43 19.18
CA ALA A 163 -6.38 18.10 20.46
C ALA A 163 -5.36 17.41 21.37
N ASP A 164 -4.64 16.39 20.90
CA ASP A 164 -3.76 15.61 21.79
C ASP A 164 -2.28 16.05 21.83
N LEU A 165 -1.89 17.09 21.08
CA LEU A 165 -0.50 17.54 21.04
C LEU A 165 -0.01 18.19 22.37
N GLU A 166 -0.88 18.85 23.12
CA GLU A 166 -0.50 19.48 24.37
C GLU A 166 -0.49 18.53 25.60
N ALA A 167 -1.42 17.56 25.63
CA ALA A 167 -1.41 16.51 26.66
C ALA A 167 -0.22 15.56 26.50
N HIS A 168 0.16 15.24 25.25
CA HIS A 168 1.36 14.47 24.96
C HIS A 168 2.64 15.23 25.27
N ALA A 169 2.67 16.55 25.06
CA ALA A 169 3.82 17.38 25.42
C ALA A 169 4.03 17.43 26.94
N ALA A 170 2.97 17.48 27.73
CA ALA A 170 3.05 17.45 29.20
C ALA A 170 3.50 16.07 29.72
N HIS A 171 3.05 14.99 29.10
CA HIS A 171 3.46 13.62 29.45
C HIS A 171 4.88 13.32 28.97
N ALA A 172 5.25 13.76 27.76
CA ALA A 172 6.63 13.69 27.27
C ALA A 172 7.59 14.53 28.13
N ALA A 173 7.16 15.70 28.63
CA ALA A 173 7.94 16.53 29.56
C ALA A 173 8.09 15.87 30.95
N ALA A 174 7.05 15.12 31.40
CA ALA A 174 7.14 14.36 32.65
C ALA A 174 8.08 13.15 32.51
N LEU A 175 8.12 12.52 31.36
CA LEU A 175 9.08 11.44 31.02
C LEU A 175 10.50 12.01 30.78
N ALA A 176 10.62 13.21 30.20
CA ALA A 176 11.91 13.87 30.00
C ALA A 176 12.51 14.42 31.32
N GLY A 177 11.67 14.78 32.30
CA GLY A 177 12.11 15.21 33.64
C GLY A 177 12.54 14.07 34.58
N ALA A 178 12.28 12.79 34.18
CA ALA A 178 12.73 11.63 34.96
C ALA A 178 14.04 11.01 34.44
N GLY A 179 14.75 11.67 33.53
CA GLY A 179 15.83 11.07 32.74
C GLY A 179 17.19 11.73 32.85
N GLU A 180 17.66 12.12 34.05
CA GLU A 180 19.12 12.34 34.27
C GLU A 180 19.85 11.10 34.81
N ASP A 181 19.21 9.94 34.87
CA ASP A 181 19.83 8.65 35.17
C ASP A 181 19.67 7.64 33.98
N ALA A 182 19.89 8.09 32.75
CA ALA A 182 19.86 7.26 31.56
C ALA A 182 21.22 6.56 31.30
N GLY A 183 21.74 5.87 32.32
CA GLY A 183 22.87 4.97 32.22
C GLY A 183 22.50 3.48 32.33
N ALA A 184 21.24 3.15 32.56
CA ALA A 184 20.81 1.76 32.61
C ALA A 184 20.56 1.27 31.15
N ALA A 185 21.59 0.63 30.56
CA ALA A 185 21.41 -0.18 29.36
C ALA A 185 20.29 -1.19 29.63
N VAL A 186 19.26 -1.19 28.78
CA VAL A 186 18.21 -2.21 28.84
C VAL A 186 18.90 -3.57 28.63
N ASP A 187 18.95 -4.38 29.68
CA ASP A 187 19.54 -5.70 29.63
C ASP A 187 18.56 -6.66 28.96
N PHE A 188 18.74 -6.90 27.67
CA PHE A 188 17.95 -7.87 26.90
C PHE A 188 18.29 -9.33 27.22
N GLY A 189 19.05 -9.59 28.29
CA GLY A 189 19.48 -10.91 28.70
C GLY A 189 20.54 -11.57 27.76
N PRO A 190 21.13 -12.69 28.16
CA PRO A 190 22.27 -13.30 27.46
C PRO A 190 21.96 -13.88 26.07
N ALA A 191 20.70 -13.92 25.65
CA ALA A 191 20.29 -14.43 24.33
C ALA A 191 20.30 -13.36 23.22
N CYS A 192 20.31 -12.07 23.54
CA CYS A 192 20.33 -11.02 22.54
C CYS A 192 21.77 -10.59 22.22
N ARG A 193 22.36 -11.19 21.18
CA ARG A 193 23.68 -10.72 20.69
C ARG A 193 23.51 -9.32 20.15
N ARG A 194 24.27 -8.35 20.66
CA ARG A 194 24.32 -6.97 20.13
C ARG A 194 24.74 -7.06 18.65
N PRO A 195 23.96 -6.51 17.71
CA PRO A 195 24.34 -6.52 16.31
C PRO A 195 25.57 -5.63 16.15
N ARG A 196 26.54 -6.08 15.34
CA ARG A 196 27.68 -5.23 14.96
C ARG A 196 27.32 -4.31 13.81
N ARG A 197 26.39 -4.74 12.96
CA ARG A 197 25.94 -4.00 11.79
C ARG A 197 24.43 -4.17 11.62
N VAL A 198 23.73 -3.07 11.34
CA VAL A 198 22.27 -3.04 11.10
C VAL A 198 22.04 -2.41 9.73
N LEU A 199 21.36 -3.12 8.85
CA LEU A 199 20.89 -2.56 7.59
C LEU A 199 19.44 -2.13 7.76
N LEU A 200 19.15 -0.88 7.47
CA LEU A 200 17.81 -0.34 7.36
C LEU A 200 17.44 -0.28 5.89
N ALA A 201 16.38 -0.95 5.51
CA ALA A 201 15.88 -1.01 4.15
C ALA A 201 14.36 -0.80 4.22
N ILE A 202 13.95 0.48 4.20
CA ILE A 202 12.58 0.90 4.51
C ILE A 202 11.99 1.59 3.28
N ASP A 203 10.75 1.24 2.91
CA ASP A 203 10.00 1.95 1.89
C ASP A 203 9.30 3.19 2.48
N SER A 204 8.82 4.09 1.63
CA SER A 204 8.12 5.30 2.02
C SER A 204 6.75 5.01 2.65
N PHE A 205 6.37 5.84 3.63
CA PHE A 205 5.00 5.86 4.16
C PHE A 205 4.20 6.86 3.33
N LYS A 206 3.46 6.35 2.34
CA LYS A 206 2.75 7.14 1.32
C LYS A 206 1.99 8.34 1.91
N GLY A 207 2.32 9.55 1.42
CA GLY A 207 1.71 10.80 1.88
C GLY A 207 2.14 11.28 3.28
N SER A 208 3.13 10.65 3.93
CA SER A 208 3.56 10.98 5.30
C SER A 208 5.07 11.15 5.41
N VAL A 209 5.86 10.09 5.31
CA VAL A 209 7.30 10.09 5.58
C VAL A 209 8.06 9.43 4.43
N SER A 210 9.13 10.05 3.94
CA SER A 210 9.98 9.46 2.92
C SER A 210 10.82 8.29 3.48
N SER A 211 11.27 7.37 2.62
CA SER A 211 12.17 6.26 2.99
C SER A 211 13.37 6.76 3.80
N ALA A 212 14.03 7.80 3.33
CA ALA A 212 15.21 8.36 3.99
C ALA A 212 14.90 8.96 5.39
N GLN A 213 13.74 9.61 5.55
CA GLN A 213 13.31 10.13 6.86
C GLN A 213 12.97 8.99 7.83
N ALA A 214 12.28 7.95 7.35
CA ALA A 214 11.96 6.78 8.15
C ALA A 214 13.24 6.06 8.61
N GLU A 215 14.19 5.85 7.69
CA GLU A 215 15.48 5.24 8.00
C GLU A 215 16.30 6.08 8.99
N ALA A 216 16.32 7.41 8.83
CA ALA A 216 17.02 8.30 9.76
C ALA A 216 16.46 8.19 11.20
N ALA A 217 15.12 8.18 11.33
CA ALA A 217 14.46 8.04 12.62
C ALA A 217 14.75 6.67 13.28
N VAL A 218 14.68 5.59 12.49
CA VAL A 218 15.00 4.24 12.99
C VAL A 218 16.50 4.13 13.33
N ALA A 219 17.40 4.71 12.52
CA ALA A 219 18.82 4.72 12.79
C ALA A 219 19.16 5.42 14.12
N GLU A 220 18.46 6.50 14.43
CA GLU A 220 18.60 7.18 15.71
C GLU A 220 18.17 6.27 16.88
N GLY A 221 17.03 5.57 16.73
CA GLY A 221 16.56 4.59 17.71
C GLY A 221 17.55 3.44 17.91
N VAL A 222 18.12 2.91 16.83
CA VAL A 222 19.14 1.84 16.88
C VAL A 222 20.37 2.31 17.63
N ARG A 223 20.88 3.51 17.35
CA ARG A 223 22.07 4.07 18.03
C ARG A 223 21.84 4.33 19.52
N ARG A 224 20.62 4.67 19.92
CA ARG A 224 20.28 4.81 21.36
C ARG A 224 20.39 3.48 22.11
N VAL A 225 20.00 2.37 21.48
CA VAL A 225 20.01 1.03 22.10
C VAL A 225 21.37 0.34 21.92
N TRP A 226 21.98 0.50 20.75
CA TRP A 226 23.28 -0.10 20.37
C TRP A 226 24.24 0.97 19.84
N PRO A 227 24.87 1.74 20.72
CA PRO A 227 25.73 2.88 20.32
C PRO A 227 26.90 2.49 19.40
N ASP A 228 27.39 1.26 19.54
CA ASP A 228 28.55 0.75 18.79
C ASP A 228 28.16 0.04 17.48
N ALA A 229 26.88 -0.01 17.14
CA ALA A 229 26.41 -0.64 15.91
C ALA A 229 26.65 0.27 14.70
N GLU A 230 27.26 -0.27 13.65
CA GLU A 230 27.26 0.36 12.33
C GLU A 230 25.84 0.28 11.75
N VAL A 231 25.30 1.41 11.31
CA VAL A 231 23.96 1.48 10.71
C VAL A 231 24.10 1.93 9.27
N ASP A 232 23.80 1.01 8.36
CA ASP A 232 23.66 1.28 6.93
C ASP A 232 22.21 1.57 6.58
N THR A 233 21.98 2.51 5.67
CA THR A 233 20.66 2.83 5.15
C THR A 233 20.60 2.50 3.66
N LEU A 234 19.50 1.90 3.22
CA LEU A 234 19.21 1.58 1.83
C LEU A 234 17.75 1.92 1.54
N PRO A 235 17.44 3.15 1.12
CA PRO A 235 16.08 3.52 0.77
C PRO A 235 15.49 2.59 -0.27
N LEU A 236 14.33 2.00 0.02
CA LEU A 236 13.60 1.14 -0.91
C LEU A 236 12.51 1.94 -1.62
N ALA A 237 12.08 1.42 -2.78
CA ALA A 237 10.94 1.94 -3.52
C ALA A 237 10.29 0.83 -4.36
N ASP A 238 8.96 0.92 -4.50
CA ASP A 238 8.11 -0.06 -5.19
C ASP A 238 7.79 0.33 -6.66
N GLY A 239 8.43 1.38 -7.18
CA GLY A 239 8.10 1.97 -8.48
C GLY A 239 7.01 3.05 -8.39
N GLY A 240 6.58 3.40 -7.17
CA GLY A 240 5.68 4.51 -6.89
C GLY A 240 6.41 5.80 -6.51
N GLU A 241 5.71 6.66 -5.75
CA GLU A 241 6.24 7.92 -5.23
C GLU A 241 7.46 7.69 -4.34
N GLY A 242 8.54 8.43 -4.60
CA GLY A 242 9.82 8.34 -3.87
C GLY A 242 10.87 7.43 -4.52
N THR A 243 10.56 6.78 -5.64
CA THR A 243 11.53 5.95 -6.39
C THR A 243 12.72 6.77 -6.87
N LEU A 244 12.51 7.99 -7.36
CA LEU A 244 13.60 8.88 -7.79
C LEU A 244 14.55 9.19 -6.64
N ASP A 245 14.04 9.54 -5.48
CA ASP A 245 14.83 9.92 -4.30
C ASP A 245 15.61 8.70 -3.78
N ALA A 246 15.00 7.51 -3.78
CA ALA A 246 15.68 6.28 -3.38
C ALA A 246 16.82 5.91 -4.34
N VAL A 247 16.60 6.02 -5.65
CA VAL A 247 17.65 5.70 -6.64
C VAL A 247 18.74 6.79 -6.64
N ALA A 248 18.40 8.07 -6.43
CA ALA A 248 19.36 9.16 -6.35
C ALA A 248 20.37 8.98 -5.20
N ALA A 249 19.97 8.33 -4.11
CA ALA A 249 20.90 7.96 -3.05
C ALA A 249 22.01 6.99 -3.51
N CYS A 250 21.78 6.26 -4.60
CA CYS A 250 22.74 5.34 -5.20
C CYS A 250 23.59 5.96 -6.35
N GLY A 251 23.33 7.22 -6.71
CA GLY A 251 24.02 7.97 -7.76
C GLY A 251 23.10 8.51 -8.86
N GLY A 252 23.66 9.34 -9.75
CA GLY A 252 22.93 10.05 -10.77
C GLY A 252 22.54 11.47 -10.36
N GLU A 253 22.00 12.24 -11.31
CA GLU A 253 21.57 13.63 -11.12
C GLU A 253 20.06 13.76 -11.34
N ILE A 254 19.38 14.42 -10.40
CA ILE A 254 17.95 14.75 -10.58
C ILE A 254 17.85 16.02 -11.42
N VAL A 255 17.16 15.90 -12.55
CA VAL A 255 16.89 16.99 -13.48
C VAL A 255 15.39 17.31 -13.47
N THR A 256 15.06 18.59 -13.26
CA THR A 256 13.67 19.07 -13.33
C THR A 256 13.35 19.60 -14.71
N CYS A 257 12.20 19.23 -15.26
CA CYS A 257 11.75 19.55 -16.58
C CYS A 257 10.30 20.02 -16.60
N GLU A 258 10.01 21.07 -17.37
CA GLU A 258 8.64 21.45 -17.69
C GLU A 258 8.10 20.54 -18.80
N VAL A 259 7.02 19.80 -18.50
CA VAL A 259 6.35 18.87 -19.42
C VAL A 259 4.84 19.08 -19.42
N ALA A 260 4.13 18.46 -20.35
CA ALA A 260 2.68 18.42 -20.30
C ALA A 260 2.23 17.64 -19.05
N GLY A 261 1.31 18.20 -18.27
CA GLY A 261 0.63 17.47 -17.21
C GLY A 261 -0.42 16.49 -17.77
N PRO A 262 -1.13 15.77 -16.89
CA PRO A 262 -2.12 14.81 -17.34
C PRO A 262 -3.37 15.46 -17.97
N LEU A 263 -3.59 16.73 -17.67
CA LEU A 263 -4.66 17.59 -18.20
C LEU A 263 -4.06 18.81 -18.88
N ASP A 264 -4.81 19.91 -19.05
CA ASP A 264 -4.40 21.08 -19.82
C ASP A 264 -3.23 21.90 -19.23
N LYS A 265 -2.78 21.60 -18.01
CA LYS A 265 -1.71 22.34 -17.33
C LYS A 265 -0.35 21.69 -17.54
N ARG A 266 0.70 22.51 -17.51
CA ARG A 266 2.09 22.04 -17.45
C ARG A 266 2.39 21.49 -16.06
N ALA A 267 3.29 20.50 -16.02
CA ALA A 267 3.83 19.92 -14.80
C ALA A 267 5.35 20.16 -14.74
N SER A 268 5.84 20.53 -13.57
CA SER A 268 7.27 20.57 -13.27
C SER A 268 7.67 19.20 -12.77
N ALA A 269 8.20 18.37 -13.64
CA ALA A 269 8.47 16.95 -13.39
C ALA A 269 9.98 16.69 -13.26
N ARG A 270 10.34 15.87 -12.29
CA ARG A 270 11.72 15.42 -12.06
C ARG A 270 11.98 14.12 -12.81
N MET A 271 13.22 13.91 -13.21
CA MET A 271 13.75 12.62 -13.62
C MET A 271 15.19 12.48 -13.15
N LEU A 272 15.66 11.27 -12.95
CA LEU A 272 17.05 11.00 -12.65
C LEU A 272 17.77 10.60 -13.95
N VAL A 273 18.96 11.16 -14.15
CA VAL A 273 19.86 10.80 -15.24
C VAL A 273 21.18 10.31 -14.65
N ASP A 274 21.59 9.11 -14.99
CA ASP A 274 22.88 8.53 -14.63
C ASP A 274 23.70 8.35 -15.92
N VAL A 275 24.60 9.29 -16.14
CA VAL A 275 25.43 9.32 -17.34
C VAL A 275 26.43 8.17 -17.36
N GLU A 276 26.97 7.78 -16.20
CA GLU A 276 27.95 6.70 -16.09
C GLU A 276 27.33 5.34 -16.43
N ARG A 277 26.07 5.12 -15.97
CA ARG A 277 25.32 3.90 -16.27
C ARG A 277 24.50 3.98 -17.55
N GLU A 278 24.57 5.09 -18.27
CA GLU A 278 23.76 5.37 -19.46
C GLU A 278 22.25 5.08 -19.20
N SER A 279 21.75 5.48 -18.06
CA SER A 279 20.39 5.18 -17.62
C SER A 279 19.63 6.41 -17.14
N ALA A 280 18.30 6.32 -17.19
CA ALA A 280 17.41 7.32 -16.60
C ALA A 280 16.29 6.62 -15.82
N VAL A 281 15.81 7.29 -14.77
CA VAL A 281 14.64 6.85 -14.00
C VAL A 281 13.58 7.93 -14.08
N ILE A 282 12.35 7.53 -14.36
CA ILE A 282 11.17 8.38 -14.49
C ILE A 282 10.09 7.81 -13.60
N GLU A 283 9.52 8.62 -12.71
CA GLU A 283 8.25 8.31 -12.07
C GLU A 283 7.10 8.87 -12.90
N MET A 284 6.14 8.03 -13.24
CA MET A 284 4.94 8.48 -13.96
C MET A 284 4.19 9.58 -13.17
N ALA A 285 4.21 9.50 -11.84
CA ALA A 285 3.55 10.46 -10.96
C ALA A 285 4.10 11.89 -11.08
N GLU A 286 5.36 12.07 -11.44
CA GLU A 286 5.98 13.39 -11.63
C GLU A 286 5.34 14.18 -12.77
N ALA A 287 4.99 13.51 -13.88
CA ALA A 287 4.39 14.15 -15.06
C ALA A 287 2.87 13.91 -15.17
N ALA A 288 2.37 12.81 -14.64
CA ALA A 288 0.99 12.37 -14.83
C ALA A 288 0.38 11.83 -13.54
N GLY A 289 0.77 12.39 -12.38
CA GLY A 289 0.38 11.95 -11.06
C GLY A 289 -1.04 12.34 -10.67
N ILE A 290 -1.60 11.59 -9.71
CA ILE A 290 -2.96 11.80 -9.20
C ILE A 290 -3.12 13.18 -8.54
N GLY A 291 -2.03 13.76 -7.99
CA GLY A 291 -2.02 15.11 -7.43
C GLY A 291 -2.30 16.23 -8.44
N TYR A 292 -2.17 15.96 -9.74
CA TYR A 292 -2.51 16.91 -10.81
C TYR A 292 -3.96 16.78 -11.31
N SER A 293 -4.75 15.85 -10.76
CA SER A 293 -6.11 15.54 -11.21
C SER A 293 -7.13 15.84 -10.11
N PRO A 294 -8.30 16.41 -10.44
CA PRO A 294 -9.41 16.53 -9.50
C PRO A 294 -10.14 15.20 -9.24
N CYS A 295 -9.70 14.11 -9.82
CA CYS A 295 -10.26 12.75 -9.67
C CYS A 295 -11.77 12.69 -9.97
N THR A 296 -12.23 13.42 -10.97
CA THR A 296 -13.59 13.33 -11.50
C THR A 296 -13.64 12.42 -12.71
N GLU A 297 -14.83 11.96 -13.10
CA GLU A 297 -15.03 11.14 -14.29
C GLU A 297 -14.45 11.80 -15.56
N LEU A 298 -14.71 13.09 -15.76
CA LEU A 298 -14.16 13.85 -16.88
C LEU A 298 -12.65 13.86 -16.87
N SER A 299 -12.01 14.06 -15.72
CA SER A 299 -10.55 14.03 -15.61
C SER A 299 -9.99 12.63 -15.83
N ALA A 300 -10.64 11.58 -15.34
CA ALA A 300 -10.22 10.19 -15.51
C ALA A 300 -10.30 9.72 -16.98
N LEU A 301 -11.27 10.25 -17.75
CA LEU A 301 -11.43 9.99 -19.18
C LEU A 301 -10.46 10.80 -20.05
N ALA A 302 -10.06 12.01 -19.63
CA ALA A 302 -9.23 12.92 -20.40
C ALA A 302 -7.74 12.86 -20.07
N ALA A 303 -7.37 12.38 -18.88
CA ALA A 303 -5.99 12.38 -18.41
C ALA A 303 -5.06 11.55 -19.30
N THR A 304 -3.90 12.15 -19.65
CA THR A 304 -2.95 11.59 -20.62
C THR A 304 -1.56 11.41 -20.04
N THR A 305 -0.86 10.39 -20.52
CA THR A 305 0.57 10.12 -20.22
C THR A 305 1.53 10.90 -21.11
N TYR A 306 1.09 11.94 -21.82
CA TYR A 306 1.91 12.65 -22.81
C TYR A 306 3.21 13.20 -22.21
N GLY A 307 3.17 13.82 -21.05
CA GLY A 307 4.35 14.36 -20.37
C GLY A 307 5.39 13.31 -19.98
N VAL A 308 4.96 12.07 -19.71
CA VAL A 308 5.89 10.94 -19.48
C VAL A 308 6.73 10.68 -20.75
N GLY A 309 6.09 10.69 -21.92
CA GLY A 309 6.80 10.55 -23.20
C GLY A 309 7.76 11.71 -23.47
N GLU A 310 7.43 12.95 -23.04
CA GLU A 310 8.36 14.09 -23.12
C GLU A 310 9.60 13.87 -22.22
N LEU A 311 9.43 13.33 -21.02
CA LEU A 311 10.56 12.94 -20.14
C LEU A 311 11.43 11.86 -20.81
N MET A 312 10.81 10.83 -21.41
CA MET A 312 11.55 9.79 -22.13
C MET A 312 12.39 10.36 -23.28
N LEU A 313 11.85 11.29 -24.07
CA LEU A 313 12.61 11.98 -25.11
C LEU A 313 13.81 12.75 -24.56
N ARG A 314 13.66 13.37 -23.39
CA ARG A 314 14.76 14.09 -22.72
C ARG A 314 15.81 13.10 -22.21
N ALA A 315 15.39 11.97 -21.63
CA ALA A 315 16.29 10.91 -21.20
C ALA A 315 17.15 10.36 -22.36
N VAL A 316 16.52 10.08 -23.51
CA VAL A 316 17.25 9.66 -24.72
C VAL A 316 18.23 10.73 -25.18
N ARG A 317 17.83 12.00 -25.18
CA ARG A 317 18.73 13.13 -25.55
C ARG A 317 19.90 13.31 -24.58
N ALA A 318 19.69 12.94 -23.30
CA ALA A 318 20.76 12.92 -22.30
C ALA A 318 21.68 11.71 -22.41
N GLY A 319 21.45 10.81 -23.39
CA GLY A 319 22.30 9.66 -23.65
C GLY A 319 21.86 8.35 -22.96
N ALA A 320 20.67 8.31 -22.32
CA ALA A 320 20.19 7.10 -21.67
C ALA A 320 19.93 5.97 -22.67
N LYS A 321 20.55 4.83 -22.47
CA LYS A 321 20.33 3.58 -23.21
C LYS A 321 19.31 2.67 -22.49
N THR A 322 19.07 2.91 -21.21
CA THR A 322 18.02 2.23 -20.44
C THR A 322 17.20 3.28 -19.69
N ILE A 323 15.87 3.21 -19.84
CA ILE A 323 14.92 4.10 -19.17
C ILE A 323 14.05 3.23 -18.27
N TYR A 324 14.14 3.45 -16.98
CA TYR A 324 13.28 2.83 -15.97
C TYR A 324 12.08 3.72 -15.72
N ILE A 325 10.86 3.15 -15.72
CA ILE A 325 9.62 3.91 -15.51
C ILE A 325 8.83 3.28 -14.36
N GLY A 326 8.69 4.01 -13.27
CA GLY A 326 7.79 3.65 -12.17
C GLY A 326 6.34 4.03 -12.51
N LEU A 327 5.40 3.10 -12.41
CA LEU A 327 3.99 3.30 -12.79
C LEU A 327 3.10 3.80 -11.65
N GLY A 328 3.56 3.75 -10.40
CA GLY A 328 2.77 4.11 -9.23
C GLY A 328 2.27 5.56 -9.24
N GLY A 329 1.16 5.83 -8.55
CA GLY A 329 0.64 7.18 -8.31
C GLY A 329 0.02 7.89 -9.53
N SER A 330 -0.24 7.20 -10.67
CA SER A 330 -0.75 7.82 -11.90
C SER A 330 -2.21 8.24 -11.83
N ALA A 331 -2.55 9.39 -12.44
CA ALA A 331 -3.94 9.85 -12.67
C ALA A 331 -4.57 9.28 -13.94
N THR A 332 -3.79 8.64 -14.81
CA THR A 332 -4.15 8.34 -16.19
C THR A 332 -4.69 6.92 -16.35
N ASN A 333 -5.55 6.75 -17.37
CA ASN A 333 -6.13 5.47 -17.77
C ASN A 333 -5.96 5.23 -19.28
N ASP A 334 -5.07 5.98 -19.96
CA ASP A 334 -4.93 6.00 -21.42
C ASP A 334 -4.07 4.84 -21.98
N GLY A 335 -3.71 3.85 -21.18
CA GLY A 335 -2.89 2.71 -21.61
C GLY A 335 -1.53 3.11 -22.22
N GLY A 336 -1.01 4.29 -21.89
CA GLY A 336 0.25 4.82 -22.45
C GLY A 336 0.10 5.47 -23.82
N ALA A 337 -1.11 5.68 -24.33
CA ALA A 337 -1.35 6.28 -25.65
C ALA A 337 -0.74 7.68 -25.77
N GLY A 338 -0.87 8.53 -24.72
CA GLY A 338 -0.25 9.84 -24.67
C GLY A 338 1.28 9.77 -24.75
N MET A 339 1.89 8.88 -23.98
CA MET A 339 3.33 8.64 -23.98
C MET A 339 3.83 8.24 -25.38
N LEU A 340 3.15 7.31 -26.05
CA LEU A 340 3.48 6.90 -27.40
C LEU A 340 3.36 8.08 -28.40
N ARG A 341 2.32 8.91 -28.26
CA ARG A 341 2.15 10.11 -29.11
C ARG A 341 3.25 11.13 -28.90
N ALA A 342 3.68 11.37 -27.68
CA ALA A 342 4.79 12.26 -27.38
C ALA A 342 6.11 11.77 -28.01
N LEU A 343 6.31 10.45 -28.08
CA LEU A 343 7.42 9.81 -28.78
C LEU A 343 7.27 9.87 -30.31
N GLY A 344 6.14 10.36 -30.83
CA GLY A 344 5.88 10.52 -32.26
C GLY A 344 5.04 9.43 -32.91
N ALA A 345 4.54 8.46 -32.17
CA ALA A 345 3.58 7.49 -32.70
C ALA A 345 2.30 8.18 -33.20
N ARG A 346 1.72 7.64 -34.26
CA ARG A 346 0.45 8.11 -34.81
C ARG A 346 -0.65 7.16 -34.41
N LEU A 347 -1.60 7.65 -33.62
CA LEU A 347 -2.82 6.96 -33.24
C LEU A 347 -3.97 7.72 -33.89
N VAL A 348 -4.60 7.10 -34.90
CA VAL A 348 -5.56 7.82 -35.76
C VAL A 348 -6.94 7.17 -35.75
N ASP A 349 -7.94 8.03 -35.95
CA ASP A 349 -9.34 7.67 -36.15
C ASP A 349 -9.66 7.30 -37.61
N GLU A 350 -10.92 7.02 -37.93
CA GLU A 350 -11.43 6.68 -39.26
C GLU A 350 -11.18 7.79 -40.29
N CYS A 351 -11.04 9.05 -39.85
CA CYS A 351 -10.74 10.20 -40.71
C CYS A 351 -9.21 10.38 -40.94
N GLY A 352 -8.38 9.55 -40.33
CA GLY A 352 -6.93 9.69 -40.35
C GLY A 352 -6.39 10.82 -39.45
N CYS A 353 -7.24 11.40 -38.61
CA CYS A 353 -6.88 12.42 -37.61
C CYS A 353 -6.35 11.76 -36.34
N ASN A 354 -5.45 12.44 -35.63
CA ASN A 354 -5.02 11.94 -34.32
C ASN A 354 -6.20 11.92 -33.33
N ILE A 355 -6.34 10.82 -32.59
CA ILE A 355 -7.35 10.68 -31.56
C ILE A 355 -7.24 11.76 -30.47
N ALA A 356 -8.31 12.01 -29.73
CA ALA A 356 -8.29 12.85 -28.52
C ALA A 356 -7.37 12.23 -27.45
N PRO A 357 -6.82 13.03 -26.51
CA PRO A 357 -6.06 12.50 -25.37
C PRO A 357 -6.95 11.71 -24.39
N GLY A 358 -6.31 10.91 -23.57
CA GLY A 358 -6.94 10.17 -22.48
C GLY A 358 -7.62 8.87 -22.90
N LEU A 359 -8.30 8.24 -21.94
CA LEU A 359 -9.02 6.98 -22.13
C LEU A 359 -10.15 7.11 -23.15
N ALA A 360 -10.88 8.22 -23.14
CA ALA A 360 -11.99 8.46 -24.08
C ALA A 360 -11.53 8.47 -25.54
N GLY A 361 -10.31 8.94 -25.82
CA GLY A 361 -9.76 8.93 -27.19
C GLY A 361 -9.56 7.53 -27.77
N LEU A 362 -9.37 6.53 -26.90
CA LEU A 362 -9.12 5.14 -27.33
C LEU A 362 -10.34 4.52 -28.02
N GLU A 363 -11.55 5.02 -27.78
CA GLU A 363 -12.78 4.60 -28.48
C GLU A 363 -12.64 4.69 -30.01
N HIS A 364 -11.90 5.67 -30.49
CA HIS A 364 -11.86 6.02 -31.90
C HIS A 364 -10.60 5.51 -32.64
N VAL A 365 -9.71 4.77 -31.96
CA VAL A 365 -8.50 4.24 -32.58
C VAL A 365 -8.84 3.19 -33.65
N VAL A 366 -8.42 3.43 -34.88
CA VAL A 366 -8.51 2.49 -35.99
C VAL A 366 -7.16 2.05 -36.53
N SER A 367 -6.10 2.85 -36.27
CA SER A 367 -4.74 2.50 -36.69
C SER A 367 -3.69 3.11 -35.76
N ILE A 368 -2.59 2.37 -35.57
CA ILE A 368 -1.43 2.79 -34.80
C ILE A 368 -0.18 2.57 -35.63
N ASP A 369 0.63 3.64 -35.80
CA ASP A 369 1.98 3.57 -36.37
C ASP A 369 3.00 3.89 -35.28
N LEU A 370 3.73 2.86 -34.84
CA LEU A 370 4.78 2.96 -33.81
C LEU A 370 6.16 3.32 -34.38
N ALA A 371 6.36 3.27 -35.69
CA ALA A 371 7.69 3.43 -36.28
C ALA A 371 8.35 4.76 -35.90
N PRO A 372 7.66 5.92 -35.86
CA PRO A 372 8.27 7.16 -35.39
C PRO A 372 8.73 7.11 -33.92
N ALA A 373 7.92 6.51 -33.04
CA ALA A 373 8.26 6.39 -31.60
C ALA A 373 9.48 5.49 -31.38
N LEU A 374 9.56 4.37 -32.10
CA LEU A 374 10.73 3.48 -32.05
C LEU A 374 12.00 4.17 -32.54
N ARG A 375 11.89 5.00 -33.59
CA ARG A 375 13.04 5.83 -34.04
C ARG A 375 13.45 6.86 -32.99
N ALA A 376 12.48 7.50 -32.33
CA ALA A 376 12.73 8.51 -31.30
C ALA A 376 13.43 7.93 -30.07
N LEU A 377 13.10 6.68 -29.69
CA LEU A 377 13.79 5.96 -28.62
C LEU A 377 15.23 5.59 -28.97
N ASN A 378 15.62 5.64 -30.25
CA ASN A 378 16.99 5.42 -30.72
C ASN A 378 17.65 4.14 -30.16
N GLY A 379 16.87 3.07 -30.02
CA GLY A 379 17.32 1.79 -29.46
C GLY A 379 17.42 1.74 -27.94
N ALA A 380 17.01 2.77 -27.22
CA ALA A 380 16.94 2.73 -25.75
C ALA A 380 15.94 1.65 -25.29
N ARG A 381 16.35 0.90 -24.26
CA ARG A 381 15.51 -0.10 -23.61
C ARG A 381 14.62 0.57 -22.58
N VAL A 382 13.33 0.27 -22.59
CA VAL A 382 12.38 0.71 -21.56
C VAL A 382 12.13 -0.44 -20.62
N VAL A 383 12.27 -0.19 -19.32
CA VAL A 383 12.00 -1.14 -18.23
C VAL A 383 10.94 -0.55 -17.33
N VAL A 384 9.84 -1.27 -17.18
CA VAL A 384 8.74 -0.85 -16.32
C VAL A 384 8.95 -1.42 -14.92
N LEU A 385 8.86 -0.55 -13.91
CA LEU A 385 8.89 -0.89 -12.49
C LEU A 385 7.45 -0.89 -11.98
N SER A 386 6.94 -2.04 -11.60
CA SER A 386 5.57 -2.21 -11.11
C SER A 386 5.49 -3.43 -10.19
N ASP A 387 4.80 -3.27 -9.07
CA ASP A 387 4.52 -4.29 -8.07
C ASP A 387 3.15 -4.95 -8.25
N VAL A 388 2.36 -4.53 -9.26
CA VAL A 388 1.01 -5.04 -9.51
C VAL A 388 0.98 -6.04 -10.67
N GLU A 389 0.17 -7.10 -10.51
CA GLU A 389 -0.01 -8.18 -11.49
C GLU A 389 -1.41 -8.14 -12.14
N ASN A 390 -2.13 -7.05 -12.01
CA ASN A 390 -3.48 -6.92 -12.55
C ASN A 390 -3.46 -6.96 -14.09
N PRO A 391 -4.37 -7.70 -14.73
CA PRO A 391 -4.54 -7.64 -16.18
C PRO A 391 -5.01 -6.23 -16.60
N LEU A 392 -4.87 -5.91 -17.87
CA LEU A 392 -5.25 -4.61 -18.39
C LEU A 392 -6.77 -4.38 -18.27
N VAL A 393 -7.56 -5.41 -18.57
CA VAL A 393 -9.04 -5.35 -18.66
C VAL A 393 -9.70 -6.48 -17.88
N GLY A 394 -11.04 -6.37 -17.70
CA GLY A 394 -11.87 -7.37 -17.04
C GLY A 394 -12.07 -7.12 -15.56
N ARG A 395 -12.77 -8.02 -14.86
CA ARG A 395 -13.18 -7.85 -13.45
C ARG A 395 -12.04 -7.59 -12.45
N ARG A 396 -10.83 -7.98 -12.77
CA ARG A 396 -9.61 -7.73 -12.01
C ARG A 396 -8.65 -6.81 -12.79
N GLY A 397 -9.15 -6.15 -13.82
CA GLY A 397 -8.41 -5.28 -14.70
C GLY A 397 -8.00 -3.96 -14.03
N ALA A 398 -7.04 -3.27 -14.66
CA ALA A 398 -6.52 -2.01 -14.15
C ALA A 398 -7.61 -0.94 -13.96
N LEU A 399 -8.59 -0.85 -14.86
CA LEU A 399 -9.69 0.10 -14.74
C LEU A 399 -10.63 -0.26 -13.57
N ALA A 400 -10.96 -1.55 -13.40
CA ALA A 400 -11.84 -2.01 -12.34
C ALA A 400 -11.23 -1.84 -10.93
N VAL A 401 -9.91 -2.04 -10.82
CA VAL A 401 -9.21 -2.00 -9.51
C VAL A 401 -8.73 -0.60 -9.15
N PHE A 402 -8.19 0.13 -10.12
CA PHE A 402 -7.53 1.43 -9.87
C PHE A 402 -8.29 2.63 -10.45
N GLY A 403 -9.32 2.40 -11.27
CA GLY A 403 -10.07 3.46 -11.94
C GLY A 403 -10.86 4.35 -10.96
N GLY A 404 -11.45 3.75 -9.92
CA GLY A 404 -12.26 4.47 -8.92
C GLY A 404 -11.51 5.58 -8.21
N GLN A 405 -10.27 5.31 -7.76
CA GLN A 405 -9.43 6.34 -7.12
C GLN A 405 -9.04 7.49 -8.07
N LYS A 406 -9.13 7.28 -9.37
CA LYS A 406 -8.86 8.29 -10.41
C LYS A 406 -10.12 9.02 -10.87
N GLY A 407 -11.30 8.59 -10.39
CA GLY A 407 -12.60 9.21 -10.67
C GLY A 407 -13.49 8.45 -11.66
N LEU A 408 -13.11 7.24 -12.14
CA LEU A 408 -14.00 6.42 -12.97
C LEU A 408 -15.16 5.86 -12.14
N PRO A 409 -16.39 5.78 -12.73
CA PRO A 409 -17.56 5.23 -12.07
C PRO A 409 -17.47 3.69 -12.01
N THR A 410 -16.64 3.14 -11.14
CA THR A 410 -16.40 1.69 -11.02
C THR A 410 -17.60 0.91 -10.48
N ASP A 411 -18.57 1.59 -9.87
CA ASP A 411 -19.84 1.03 -9.40
C ASP A 411 -20.86 0.87 -10.54
N ASP A 412 -20.65 1.55 -11.66
CA ASP A 412 -21.44 1.42 -12.89
C ASP A 412 -20.79 0.38 -13.82
N ALA A 413 -21.34 -0.83 -13.78
CA ALA A 413 -20.82 -1.95 -14.57
C ALA A 413 -20.90 -1.72 -16.10
N GLU A 414 -21.87 -0.95 -16.59
CA GLU A 414 -22.03 -0.64 -18.01
C GLU A 414 -20.97 0.38 -18.46
N ALA A 415 -20.78 1.45 -17.70
CA ALA A 415 -19.76 2.46 -17.96
C ALA A 415 -18.35 1.84 -17.91
N LEU A 416 -18.08 1.01 -16.91
CA LEU A 416 -16.80 0.31 -16.80
C LEU A 416 -16.56 -0.66 -17.96
N HIS A 417 -17.57 -1.44 -18.36
CA HIS A 417 -17.48 -2.36 -19.50
C HIS A 417 -17.21 -1.59 -20.81
N LYS A 418 -17.83 -0.43 -21.00
CA LYS A 418 -17.57 0.44 -22.14
C LYS A 418 -16.10 0.88 -22.17
N CYS A 419 -15.55 1.37 -21.05
CA CYS A 419 -14.15 1.75 -20.93
C CYS A 419 -13.19 0.57 -21.18
N ASP A 420 -13.51 -0.63 -20.69
CA ASP A 420 -12.74 -1.85 -20.95
C ASP A 420 -12.76 -2.20 -22.45
N SER A 421 -13.89 -2.03 -23.14
CA SER A 421 -13.99 -2.31 -24.57
C SER A 421 -13.08 -1.41 -25.42
N TRP A 422 -12.96 -0.14 -25.07
CA TRP A 422 -12.01 0.80 -25.70
C TRP A 422 -10.57 0.36 -25.51
N MET A 423 -10.23 -0.06 -24.29
CA MET A 423 -8.88 -0.54 -23.97
C MET A 423 -8.54 -1.84 -24.71
N VAL A 424 -9.50 -2.76 -24.88
CA VAL A 424 -9.34 -3.98 -25.70
C VAL A 424 -9.10 -3.64 -27.16
N GLY A 425 -9.89 -2.74 -27.72
CA GLY A 425 -9.73 -2.26 -29.11
C GLY A 425 -8.34 -1.68 -29.34
N TYR A 426 -7.94 -0.74 -28.51
CA TYR A 426 -6.59 -0.14 -28.53
C TYR A 426 -5.49 -1.21 -28.43
N GLY A 427 -5.58 -2.13 -27.48
CA GLY A 427 -4.60 -3.18 -27.26
C GLY A 427 -4.43 -4.10 -28.48
N ARG A 428 -5.51 -4.42 -29.20
CA ARG A 428 -5.46 -5.19 -30.45
C ARG A 428 -4.68 -4.46 -31.53
N PHE A 429 -4.93 -3.17 -31.74
CA PHE A 429 -4.19 -2.36 -32.72
C PHE A 429 -2.72 -2.21 -32.36
N LEU A 430 -2.42 -2.04 -31.07
CA LEU A 430 -1.05 -1.95 -30.57
C LEU A 430 -0.27 -3.24 -30.84
N LEU A 431 -0.85 -4.41 -30.58
CA LEU A 431 -0.25 -5.72 -30.87
C LEU A 431 0.02 -5.89 -32.36
N ILE A 432 -0.94 -5.55 -33.22
CA ILE A 432 -0.79 -5.62 -34.69
C ILE A 432 0.38 -4.73 -35.14
N SER A 433 0.44 -3.50 -34.66
CA SER A 433 1.52 -2.56 -34.99
C SER A 433 2.90 -3.04 -34.49
N CYS A 434 2.97 -3.64 -33.29
CA CYS A 434 4.20 -4.26 -32.78
C CYS A 434 4.68 -5.41 -33.69
N CYS A 435 3.76 -6.27 -34.15
CA CYS A 435 4.11 -7.37 -35.06
C CYS A 435 4.63 -6.88 -36.40
N HIS A 436 4.04 -5.83 -36.99
CA HIS A 436 4.49 -5.23 -38.24
C HIS A 436 5.85 -4.55 -38.10
N SER A 437 6.07 -3.80 -37.02
CA SER A 437 7.34 -3.14 -36.74
C SER A 437 8.49 -4.14 -36.53
N SER A 438 8.21 -5.28 -35.90
CA SER A 438 9.17 -6.38 -35.73
C SER A 438 9.56 -7.03 -37.05
N ALA A 439 8.66 -7.10 -38.04
CA ALA A 439 8.96 -7.64 -39.36
C ALA A 439 9.95 -6.75 -40.15
N HIS A 440 9.92 -5.43 -39.95
CA HIS A 440 10.85 -4.47 -40.56
C HIS A 440 12.23 -4.46 -39.90
N LEU A 441 12.35 -4.93 -38.66
CA LEU A 441 13.62 -4.98 -37.91
C LEU A 441 14.38 -6.32 -38.05
N ARG A 442 13.91 -7.27 -38.86
CA ARG A 442 14.51 -8.61 -39.07
C ARG A 442 15.89 -8.60 -39.76
N GLY A 443 16.59 -7.49 -39.78
CA GLY A 443 17.96 -7.37 -40.30
C GLY A 443 19.03 -7.08 -39.27
N LYS A 444 18.75 -7.07 -37.97
CA LYS A 444 19.73 -6.86 -36.88
C LYS A 444 19.71 -8.00 -35.86
N PRO A 445 20.84 -8.33 -35.23
CA PRO A 445 20.99 -9.55 -34.45
C PRO A 445 20.03 -9.61 -33.27
N GLU A 446 19.62 -10.86 -32.96
CA GLU A 446 18.72 -11.24 -31.88
C GLU A 446 19.11 -10.56 -30.54
N GLY A 447 18.31 -9.65 -30.06
CA GLY A 447 18.54 -8.94 -28.78
C GLY A 447 17.63 -7.73 -28.54
N TYR A 448 16.99 -7.17 -29.57
CA TYR A 448 16.36 -5.85 -29.47
C TYR A 448 14.85 -5.81 -29.14
N ILE A 449 14.14 -6.92 -29.14
CA ILE A 449 12.66 -6.95 -28.92
C ILE A 449 12.22 -7.93 -27.81
N ASN A 450 13.14 -8.45 -27.04
CA ASN A 450 12.75 -9.28 -25.90
C ASN A 450 12.77 -8.45 -24.62
N LYS A 451 11.75 -7.66 -24.43
CA LYS A 451 11.19 -7.13 -23.19
C LYS A 451 10.73 -5.67 -23.31
N VAL A 452 9.79 -5.35 -24.22
CA VAL A 452 8.57 -4.76 -23.69
C VAL A 452 7.95 -5.93 -22.96
N SER A 453 8.20 -6.08 -21.70
CA SER A 453 7.50 -7.02 -20.85
C SER A 453 6.08 -6.47 -20.65
N LEU A 454 5.26 -6.52 -21.71
CA LEU A 454 3.86 -6.79 -21.54
C LEU A 454 3.88 -8.18 -20.90
N HIS A 455 3.66 -8.25 -19.60
CA HIS A 455 3.53 -9.52 -18.89
C HIS A 455 2.68 -10.44 -19.78
N SER A 456 3.10 -11.69 -19.95
CA SER A 456 2.39 -12.70 -20.76
C SER A 456 0.88 -12.78 -20.46
N THR A 457 0.47 -12.43 -19.24
CA THR A 457 -0.92 -12.26 -18.81
C THR A 457 -1.74 -11.23 -19.60
N CYS A 458 -1.15 -10.12 -20.08
CA CYS A 458 -1.87 -9.15 -20.91
C CYS A 458 -2.13 -9.71 -22.32
N VAL A 459 -1.17 -10.46 -22.86
CA VAL A 459 -1.28 -11.05 -24.21
C VAL A 459 -2.29 -12.20 -24.20
N ASP A 460 -2.32 -13.01 -23.15
CA ASP A 460 -3.23 -14.15 -23.05
C ASP A 460 -4.69 -13.74 -22.79
N SER A 461 -4.93 -12.64 -22.05
CA SER A 461 -6.29 -12.11 -21.87
C SER A 461 -6.87 -11.49 -23.13
N LEU A 462 -6.03 -10.94 -24.04
CA LEU A 462 -6.43 -10.40 -25.32
C LEU A 462 -6.63 -11.48 -26.41
N ARG A 463 -6.07 -12.69 -26.22
CA ARG A 463 -6.26 -13.83 -27.12
C ARG A 463 -7.51 -14.67 -26.80
N SER A 464 -8.04 -14.56 -25.57
CA SER A 464 -9.21 -15.31 -25.09
C SER A 464 -10.52 -14.51 -25.12
N SER A 465 -10.51 -13.26 -25.57
CA SER A 465 -11.67 -12.40 -25.88
C SER A 465 -11.75 -12.20 -27.38
#